data_ed2960f7aee38e901a811b64fa0d222e
#
_entry.id   ed2960f7aee38e901a811b64fa0d222e
#
_cell.length_a   1.000
_cell.length_b   1.000
_cell.length_c   1.000
_cell.angle_alpha   90.00
_cell.angle_beta   90.00
_cell.angle_gamma   90.00
#
_symmetry.space_group_name_H-M   'P 1'
#
loop_
_entity.id
_entity.type
_entity.pdbx_description
1 polymer ?
#
loop_
_entity_poly.entity_id
_entity_poly.type
_entity_poly.pdbx_seq_one_letter_code
_entity_poly.pdbx_strand_id
1 'polypeptide(L)'
;VKEPAAGSLVLDSQALSLVLRNDRQMVTRIEAARRVGVPVLVSALTVVVSVYGKTDTTRLRWLLSRLQVQDVTQADSHTAVQLLSDAGGLHGHKYAIDALVAAMALRSPAPALVLTSDRGDWSKLCGDRVQIKDV
;
A
#
# COMPACT_ATOMS: atom_id res chain seq x y z
N VAL A 1 24.08 -6.31 8.57
CA VAL A 1 22.86 -6.85 9.19
C VAL A 1 21.75 -6.80 8.14
N LYS A 2 21.24 -7.93 7.80
CA LYS A 2 20.10 -8.01 6.88
C LYS A 2 18.84 -7.58 7.62
N GLU A 3 18.06 -6.70 7.01
CA GLU A 3 16.72 -6.41 7.49
C GLU A 3 15.90 -7.72 7.50
N PRO A 4 15.01 -7.92 8.47
CA PRO A 4 14.10 -9.07 8.43
C PRO A 4 13.37 -9.08 7.09
N ALA A 5 13.25 -10.27 6.49
CA ALA A 5 12.49 -10.39 5.25
C ALA A 5 11.05 -9.96 5.48
N ALA A 6 10.52 -9.12 4.60
CA ALA A 6 9.11 -8.71 4.65
C ALA A 6 8.21 -9.92 4.40
N GLY A 7 7.09 -9.98 5.11
CA GLY A 7 6.04 -10.96 4.87
C GLY A 7 5.15 -10.58 3.71
N SER A 8 5.04 -9.27 3.44
CA SER A 8 4.31 -8.72 2.29
C SER A 8 4.89 -7.36 1.91
N LEU A 9 4.65 -6.98 0.68
CA LEU A 9 5.02 -5.67 0.14
C LEU A 9 3.72 -4.95 -0.23
N VAL A 10 3.48 -3.78 0.35
CA VAL A 10 2.26 -3.01 0.12
C VAL A 10 2.61 -1.75 -0.65
N LEU A 11 1.95 -1.53 -1.79
CA LEU A 11 2.17 -0.35 -2.62
C LEU A 11 1.13 0.72 -2.28
N ASP A 12 1.60 1.89 -1.88
CA ASP A 12 0.77 3.09 -1.81
C ASP A 12 0.71 3.77 -3.19
N SER A 13 -0.05 4.85 -3.31
CA SER A 13 -0.33 5.47 -4.63
C SER A 13 0.93 5.92 -5.36
N GLN A 14 1.89 6.52 -4.67
CA GLN A 14 3.14 6.94 -5.30
C GLN A 14 3.94 5.75 -5.82
N ALA A 15 3.99 4.67 -5.05
CA ALA A 15 4.69 3.46 -5.47
C ALA A 15 4.04 2.86 -6.73
N LEU A 16 2.70 2.77 -6.75
CA LEU A 16 1.99 2.28 -7.93
C LEU A 16 2.23 3.17 -9.14
N SER A 17 2.20 4.50 -8.95
CA SER A 17 2.48 5.46 -10.03
C SER A 17 3.89 5.28 -10.60
N LEU A 18 4.87 5.06 -9.73
CA LEU A 18 6.25 4.82 -10.17
C LEU A 18 6.37 3.55 -11.02
N VAL A 19 5.69 2.47 -10.62
CA VAL A 19 5.68 1.24 -11.41
C VAL A 19 5.02 1.46 -12.76
N LEU A 20 3.90 2.20 -12.78
CA LEU A 20 3.21 2.54 -14.02
C LEU A 20 4.11 3.33 -14.98
N ARG A 21 5.01 4.16 -14.45
CA ARG A 21 5.99 4.91 -15.23
C ARG A 21 7.27 4.13 -15.51
N ASN A 22 7.28 2.85 -15.17
CA ASN A 22 8.42 1.96 -15.37
C ASN A 22 9.69 2.41 -14.63
N ASP A 23 9.52 2.95 -13.42
CA ASP A 23 10.66 3.29 -12.57
C ASP A 23 11.47 2.03 -12.28
N ARG A 24 12.77 2.07 -12.58
CA ARG A 24 13.62 0.89 -12.56
C ARG A 24 13.78 0.31 -11.16
N GLN A 25 13.94 1.16 -10.14
CA GLN A 25 14.09 0.70 -8.76
C GLN A 25 12.82 -0.01 -8.27
N MET A 26 11.66 0.54 -8.60
CA MET A 26 10.38 -0.04 -8.20
C MET A 26 10.13 -1.37 -8.90
N VAL A 27 10.37 -1.43 -10.21
CA VAL A 27 10.20 -2.67 -10.97
C VAL A 27 11.13 -3.76 -10.43
N THR A 28 12.39 -3.43 -10.17
CA THR A 28 13.37 -4.37 -9.61
C THR A 28 12.92 -4.88 -8.24
N ARG A 29 12.40 -4.00 -7.39
CA ARG A 29 11.94 -4.36 -6.05
C ARG A 29 10.76 -5.32 -6.10
N ILE A 30 9.79 -5.06 -6.99
CA ILE A 30 8.63 -5.93 -7.14
C ILE A 30 9.05 -7.31 -7.68
N GLU A 31 9.93 -7.34 -8.65
CA GLU A 31 10.45 -8.60 -9.20
C GLU A 31 11.21 -9.40 -8.15
N ALA A 32 12.02 -8.72 -7.34
CA ALA A 32 12.75 -9.37 -6.25
C ALA A 32 11.80 -10.00 -5.22
N ALA A 33 10.75 -9.28 -4.84
CA ALA A 33 9.73 -9.80 -3.91
C ALA A 33 9.03 -11.03 -4.50
N ARG A 34 8.62 -10.96 -5.75
CA ARG A 34 7.94 -12.07 -6.43
C ARG A 34 8.82 -13.30 -6.54
N ARG A 35 10.12 -13.09 -6.79
CA ARG A 35 11.08 -14.19 -6.95
C ARG A 35 11.21 -15.02 -5.68
N VAL A 36 11.11 -14.39 -4.51
CA VAL A 36 11.22 -15.08 -3.22
C VAL A 36 9.86 -15.41 -2.60
N GLY A 37 8.77 -15.23 -3.35
CA GLY A 37 7.43 -15.58 -2.90
C GLY A 37 6.79 -14.60 -1.94
N VAL A 38 7.29 -13.37 -1.84
CA VAL A 38 6.67 -12.31 -1.03
C VAL A 38 5.54 -11.69 -1.86
N PRO A 39 4.28 -11.74 -1.36
CA PRO A 39 3.16 -11.15 -2.10
C PRO A 39 3.27 -9.64 -2.18
N VAL A 40 2.96 -9.10 -3.35
CA VAL A 40 2.91 -7.66 -3.59
C VAL A 40 1.45 -7.25 -3.68
N LEU A 41 1.02 -6.44 -2.72
CA LEU A 41 -0.38 -6.12 -2.48
C LEU A 41 -0.65 -4.65 -2.78
N VAL A 42 -1.83 -4.38 -3.32
CA VAL A 42 -2.30 -3.01 -3.53
C VAL A 42 -3.79 -2.96 -3.22
N SER A 43 -4.23 -1.91 -2.54
CA SER A 43 -5.65 -1.71 -2.29
C SER A 43 -6.38 -1.33 -3.57
N ALA A 44 -7.61 -1.82 -3.73
CA ALA A 44 -8.49 -1.36 -4.80
C ALA A 44 -8.66 0.17 -4.76
N LEU A 45 -8.65 0.79 -3.58
CA LEU A 45 -8.70 2.24 -3.43
C LEU A 45 -7.47 2.93 -4.00
N THR A 46 -6.30 2.35 -3.79
CA THR A 46 -5.05 2.88 -4.32
C THR A 46 -5.06 2.91 -5.85
N VAL A 47 -5.65 1.89 -6.47
CA VAL A 47 -5.82 1.85 -7.92
C VAL A 47 -6.61 3.06 -8.40
N VAL A 48 -7.74 3.34 -7.75
CA VAL A 48 -8.60 4.49 -8.11
C VAL A 48 -7.86 5.81 -7.96
N VAL A 49 -7.12 5.98 -6.86
CA VAL A 49 -6.36 7.22 -6.58
C VAL A 49 -5.25 7.43 -7.59
N SER A 50 -4.64 6.35 -8.08
CA SER A 50 -3.48 6.42 -8.98
C SER A 50 -3.84 6.62 -10.44
N VAL A 51 -5.10 6.40 -10.83
CA VAL A 51 -5.56 6.53 -12.21
C VAL A 51 -5.99 7.97 -12.50
N TYR A 52 -5.51 8.52 -13.59
CA TYR A 52 -5.92 9.83 -14.08
C TYR A 52 -5.96 9.79 -15.61
N GLY A 53 -6.43 10.87 -16.24
CA GLY A 53 -6.73 10.88 -17.68
C GLY A 53 -5.58 10.48 -18.61
N LYS A 54 -4.34 10.62 -18.17
CA LYS A 54 -3.15 10.26 -18.96
C LYS A 54 -2.57 8.89 -18.61
N THR A 55 -3.20 8.15 -17.70
CA THR A 55 -2.73 6.82 -17.32
C THR A 55 -2.91 5.84 -18.47
N ASP A 56 -1.87 5.09 -18.80
CA ASP A 56 -1.94 4.01 -19.79
C ASP A 56 -2.72 2.84 -19.18
N THR A 57 -3.96 2.70 -19.62
CA THR A 57 -4.87 1.68 -19.08
C THR A 57 -4.47 0.25 -19.44
N THR A 58 -3.82 0.05 -20.58
CA THR A 58 -3.31 -1.26 -20.98
C THR A 58 -2.18 -1.69 -20.04
N ARG A 59 -1.25 -0.77 -19.76
CA ARG A 59 -0.14 -1.03 -18.83
C ARG A 59 -0.66 -1.25 -17.41
N LEU A 60 -1.64 -0.44 -16.98
CA LEU A 60 -2.26 -0.62 -15.67
C LEU A 60 -2.86 -2.02 -15.53
N ARG A 61 -3.63 -2.45 -16.51
CA ARG A 61 -4.26 -3.78 -16.51
C ARG A 61 -3.22 -4.90 -16.46
N TRP A 62 -2.16 -4.77 -17.24
CA TRP A 62 -1.05 -5.72 -17.23
C TRP A 62 -0.39 -5.78 -15.84
N LEU A 63 -0.09 -4.60 -15.27
CA LEU A 63 0.54 -4.51 -13.96
C LEU A 63 -0.34 -5.14 -12.87
N LEU A 64 -1.63 -4.81 -12.86
CA LEU A 64 -2.55 -5.35 -11.85
C LEU A 64 -2.68 -6.88 -11.93
N SER A 65 -2.45 -7.47 -13.10
CA SER A 65 -2.42 -8.93 -13.24
C SER A 65 -1.24 -9.58 -12.52
N ARG A 66 -0.21 -8.81 -12.18
CA ARG A 66 1.00 -9.28 -11.49
C ARG A 66 1.02 -8.93 -10.00
N LEU A 67 0.03 -8.19 -9.54
CA LEU A 67 -0.13 -7.80 -8.16
C LEU A 67 -1.37 -8.45 -7.58
N GLN A 68 -1.46 -8.48 -6.25
CA GLN A 68 -2.68 -8.91 -5.57
C GLN A 68 -3.47 -7.66 -5.19
N VAL A 69 -4.55 -7.38 -5.91
CA VAL A 69 -5.44 -6.27 -5.61
C VAL A 69 -6.37 -6.71 -4.49
N GLN A 70 -6.38 -5.97 -3.40
CA GLN A 70 -7.17 -6.28 -2.21
C GLN A 70 -8.46 -5.46 -2.19
N ASP A 71 -9.57 -6.15 -2.02
CA ASP A 71 -10.88 -5.51 -1.86
C ASP A 71 -10.95 -4.79 -0.52
N VAL A 72 -11.78 -3.75 -0.46
CA VAL A 72 -12.13 -3.08 0.79
C VAL A 72 -13.24 -3.90 1.46
N THR A 73 -12.99 -4.38 2.67
CA THR A 73 -13.93 -5.22 3.39
C THR A 73 -14.66 -4.43 4.48
N GLN A 74 -15.79 -4.97 4.96
CA GLN A 74 -16.47 -4.40 6.13
C GLN A 74 -15.55 -4.38 7.35
N ALA A 75 -14.75 -5.43 7.53
CA ALA A 75 -13.78 -5.49 8.62
C ALA A 75 -12.74 -4.37 8.52
N ASP A 76 -12.32 -4.01 7.30
CA ASP A 76 -11.42 -2.87 7.07
C ASP A 76 -12.06 -1.58 7.55
N SER A 77 -13.36 -1.39 7.36
CA SER A 77 -14.07 -0.21 7.83
C SER A 77 -14.01 -0.08 9.35
N HIS A 78 -14.21 -1.18 10.06
CA HIS A 78 -14.12 -1.19 11.53
C HIS A 78 -12.70 -0.86 12.01
N THR A 79 -11.71 -1.47 11.37
CA THR A 79 -10.30 -1.18 11.68
C THR A 79 -9.96 0.28 11.39
N ALA A 80 -10.41 0.81 10.26
CA ALA A 80 -10.15 2.20 9.88
C ALA A 80 -10.72 3.19 10.90
N VAL A 81 -11.95 2.95 11.38
CA VAL A 81 -12.56 3.78 12.43
C VAL A 81 -11.68 3.77 13.68
N GLN A 82 -11.20 2.60 14.08
CA GLN A 82 -10.35 2.47 15.26
C GLN A 82 -9.01 3.18 15.07
N LEU A 83 -8.41 3.06 13.88
CA LEU A 83 -7.14 3.74 13.58
C LEU A 83 -7.29 5.26 13.67
N LEU A 84 -8.36 5.80 13.14
CA LEU A 84 -8.63 7.24 13.21
C LEU A 84 -8.83 7.71 14.65
N SER A 85 -9.55 6.94 15.44
CA SER A 85 -9.78 7.24 16.87
C SER A 85 -8.46 7.21 17.64
N ASP A 86 -7.69 6.16 17.48
CA ASP A 86 -6.42 5.97 18.22
C ASP A 86 -5.36 7.01 17.81
N ALA A 87 -5.44 7.54 16.61
CA ALA A 87 -4.54 8.60 16.13
C ALA A 87 -4.93 10.00 16.63
N GLY A 88 -5.82 10.09 17.61
CA GLY A 88 -6.25 11.36 18.19
C GLY A 88 -7.52 11.93 17.59
N GLY A 89 -8.35 11.08 16.98
CA GLY A 89 -9.61 11.50 16.39
C GLY A 89 -9.43 12.22 15.05
N LEU A 90 -8.60 11.67 14.18
CA LEU A 90 -8.41 12.24 12.85
C LEU A 90 -9.72 12.28 12.07
N HIS A 91 -9.91 13.34 11.29
CA HIS A 91 -11.14 13.56 10.55
C HIS A 91 -11.33 12.51 9.45
N GLY A 92 -12.41 11.71 9.58
CA GLY A 92 -12.66 10.58 8.67
C GLY A 92 -12.80 10.98 7.22
N HIS A 93 -13.45 12.11 6.93
CA HIS A 93 -13.62 12.59 5.56
C HIS A 93 -12.27 12.83 4.87
N LYS A 94 -11.32 13.38 5.59
CA LYS A 94 -9.98 13.67 5.04
C LYS A 94 -9.10 12.42 4.94
N TYR A 95 -9.21 11.52 5.92
CA TYR A 95 -8.30 10.39 6.08
C TYR A 95 -8.92 9.02 5.77
N ALA A 96 -10.15 9.01 5.20
CA ALA A 96 -10.88 7.76 4.98
C ALA A 96 -10.09 6.77 4.11
N ILE A 97 -9.55 7.23 2.99
CA ILE A 97 -8.81 6.37 2.08
C ILE A 97 -7.54 5.88 2.76
N ASP A 98 -6.78 6.77 3.38
CA ASP A 98 -5.54 6.41 4.08
C ASP A 98 -5.79 5.37 5.18
N ALA A 99 -6.86 5.55 5.96
CA ALA A 99 -7.20 4.64 7.04
C ALA A 99 -7.62 3.25 6.50
N LEU A 100 -8.37 3.21 5.40
CA LEU A 100 -8.77 1.94 4.79
C LEU A 100 -7.59 1.20 4.16
N VAL A 101 -6.68 1.93 3.52
CA VAL A 101 -5.45 1.33 2.98
C VAL A 101 -4.56 0.82 4.12
N ALA A 102 -4.45 1.58 5.22
CA ALA A 102 -3.72 1.15 6.41
C ALA A 102 -4.33 -0.11 7.02
N ALA A 103 -5.66 -0.21 7.08
CA ALA A 103 -6.34 -1.40 7.56
C ALA A 103 -5.96 -2.64 6.73
N MET A 104 -5.92 -2.51 5.42
CA MET A 104 -5.49 -3.58 4.52
C MET A 104 -4.04 -3.99 4.81
N ALA A 105 -3.15 -3.03 4.98
CA ALA A 105 -1.75 -3.31 5.28
C ALA A 105 -1.60 -4.07 6.59
N LEU A 106 -2.36 -3.70 7.62
CA LEU A 106 -2.31 -4.34 8.94
C LEU A 106 -2.79 -5.79 8.93
N ARG A 107 -3.69 -6.18 8.02
CA ARG A 107 -4.13 -7.56 7.88
C ARG A 107 -3.31 -8.37 6.88
N SER A 108 -2.33 -7.74 6.23
CA SER A 108 -1.45 -8.41 5.27
C SER A 108 -0.39 -9.24 6.01
N PRO A 109 0.23 -10.24 5.33
CA PRO A 109 1.27 -11.04 5.99
C PRO A 109 2.37 -10.19 6.61
N ALA A 110 2.61 -10.39 7.89
CA ALA A 110 3.56 -9.60 8.66
C ALA A 110 4.99 -10.15 8.52
N PRO A 111 6.00 -9.28 8.57
CA PRO A 111 5.90 -7.83 8.61
C PRO A 111 5.54 -7.25 7.23
N ALA A 112 4.59 -6.32 7.20
CA ALA A 112 4.23 -5.62 5.98
C ALA A 112 5.21 -4.46 5.76
N LEU A 113 5.82 -4.43 4.59
CA LEU A 113 6.66 -3.30 4.17
C LEU A 113 5.86 -2.42 3.21
N VAL A 114 5.57 -1.21 3.62
CA VAL A 114 4.78 -0.25 2.84
C VAL A 114 5.71 0.67 2.08
N LEU A 115 5.54 0.73 0.77
CA LEU A 115 6.26 1.65 -0.11
C LEU A 115 5.39 2.87 -0.34
N THR A 116 5.81 4.02 0.19
CA THR A 116 5.00 5.23 0.20
C THR A 116 5.88 6.48 0.17
N SER A 117 5.31 7.59 -0.30
CA SER A 117 5.91 8.92 -0.16
C SER A 117 5.33 9.68 1.04
N ASP A 118 4.48 9.05 1.83
CA ASP A 118 3.71 9.70 2.90
C ASP A 118 3.93 9.01 4.24
N ARG A 119 5.19 8.94 4.65
CA ARG A 119 5.60 8.33 5.92
C ARG A 119 4.83 8.92 7.11
N GLY A 120 4.57 10.22 7.09
CA GLY A 120 3.92 10.90 8.20
C GLY A 120 2.53 10.36 8.49
N ASP A 121 1.70 10.22 7.48
CA ASP A 121 0.33 9.71 7.64
C ASP A 121 0.34 8.23 8.01
N TRP A 122 1.21 7.44 7.41
CA TRP A 122 1.35 6.03 7.78
C TRP A 122 1.77 5.85 9.24
N SER A 123 2.71 6.68 9.71
CA SER A 123 3.15 6.64 11.10
C SER A 123 2.05 7.04 12.07
N LYS A 124 1.23 8.03 11.71
CA LYS A 124 0.07 8.44 12.53
C LYS A 124 -0.95 7.30 12.67
N LEU A 125 -1.19 6.58 11.58
CA LEU A 125 -2.25 5.56 11.55
C LEU A 125 -1.77 4.20 12.08
N CYS A 126 -0.56 3.80 11.76
CA CYS A 126 -0.05 2.46 12.06
C CYS A 126 1.03 2.42 13.14
N GLY A 127 1.67 3.54 13.45
CA GLY A 127 2.81 3.56 14.34
C GLY A 127 3.92 2.67 13.79
N ASP A 128 4.40 1.76 14.61
CA ASP A 128 5.46 0.80 14.24
C ASP A 128 4.92 -0.57 13.82
N ARG A 129 3.61 -0.71 13.65
CA ARG A 129 2.98 -1.99 13.28
C ARG A 129 3.23 -2.39 11.83
N VAL A 130 3.70 -1.47 11.00
CA VAL A 130 4.17 -1.73 9.64
C VAL A 130 5.55 -1.13 9.47
N GLN A 131 6.34 -1.69 8.56
CA GLN A 131 7.61 -1.10 8.13
C GLN A 131 7.32 -0.14 6.97
N ILE A 132 8.05 0.97 6.91
CA ILE A 132 7.84 1.99 5.88
C ILE A 132 9.14 2.20 5.12
N LYS A 133 9.04 2.24 3.81
CA LYS A 133 10.14 2.59 2.90
C LYS A 133 9.70 3.76 2.04
N ASP A 134 10.44 4.86 2.11
CA ASP A 134 10.16 6.04 1.29
C ASP A 134 10.49 5.76 -0.18
N VAL A 135 9.61 6.23 -1.06
CA VAL A 135 9.79 6.11 -2.51
C VAL A 135 9.61 7.43 -3.22
#